data_34c999028fcd904efee9ef1b138b3cb1
#
_entry.id   34c999028fcd904efee9ef1b138b3cb1
#
_cell.length_a   1.000
_cell.length_b   1.000
_cell.length_c   1.000
_cell.angle_alpha   90.00
_cell.angle_beta   90.00
_cell.angle_gamma   90.00
#
_symmetry.space_group_name_H-M   'P 1'
#
loop_
_entity.id
_entity.type
_entity.pdbx_description
1 polymer ?
#
loop_
_entity_poly.entity_id
_entity_poly.type
_entity_poly.pdbx_seq_one_letter_code
_entity_poly.pdbx_strand_id
1 'polypeptide(L)'
;MEKEEKAVHADSIREVFYTFLNRFIMKNLYLILVLSALVACSGSPQKQKSASVNTPAEPFTGLPVFDLQRQYPEKEIILQDIADVRYVVLETGDSSLVGTRTILMTDSFLVTVNKKSDVIFFDKSGKYLHSFNHTGMSGEEYGDVVSGYCIDEKAREIFIYDGLQSRIQVYGYGGAYRRTLKLPQNRMFASSIFEYDENFLFGEDYRLVDYQIGKYPVNKTPYYKISKKDGKLTSVPITVKGRIRDGLYTVGDGESGGYVSLSMSPVARLGSDILIADYSLDTAYVYRDDHLIPLTVRRNHTSENNIPILATVDVMTGRYLLWYTIVKDIDVKNNRVSDPVSYLYDRFTNEYCRVDLVNRDGVS
;
A
#
# COMPACT_ATOMS: atom_id res chain seq x y z
N MET A 1 23.56 -33.30 -12.61
CA MET A 1 22.66 -33.73 -11.54
C MET A 1 22.48 -32.68 -10.47
N GLU A 2 23.50 -32.30 -9.73
CA GLU A 2 23.34 -31.31 -8.62
C GLU A 2 22.92 -29.87 -9.06
N LYS A 3 23.25 -29.42 -10.27
CA LYS A 3 22.81 -28.14 -10.82
C LYS A 3 21.36 -28.16 -11.33
N GLU A 4 20.88 -29.29 -11.81
CA GLU A 4 19.49 -29.43 -12.27
C GLU A 4 18.51 -29.52 -11.09
N GLU A 5 18.93 -30.19 -10.01
CA GLU A 5 18.13 -30.29 -8.79
C GLU A 5 17.94 -28.93 -8.08
N LYS A 6 18.99 -28.09 -8.09
CA LYS A 6 18.91 -26.71 -7.56
C LYS A 6 18.03 -25.78 -8.43
N ALA A 7 18.01 -25.99 -9.75
CA ALA A 7 17.13 -25.25 -10.65
C ALA A 7 15.66 -25.63 -10.46
N VAL A 8 15.36 -26.90 -10.34
CA VAL A 8 14.00 -27.41 -10.08
C VAL A 8 13.47 -26.93 -8.72
N HIS A 9 14.33 -26.84 -7.71
CA HIS A 9 13.93 -26.31 -6.39
C HIS A 9 13.67 -24.80 -6.40
N ALA A 10 14.45 -24.03 -7.17
CA ALA A 10 14.24 -22.60 -7.34
C ALA A 10 12.95 -22.28 -8.11
N ASP A 11 12.62 -23.09 -9.11
CA ASP A 11 11.37 -22.92 -9.88
C ASP A 11 10.13 -23.33 -9.07
N SER A 12 10.23 -24.39 -8.25
CA SER A 12 9.19 -24.81 -7.32
C SER A 12 8.88 -23.72 -6.28
N ILE A 13 9.90 -23.07 -5.72
CA ILE A 13 9.72 -21.94 -4.79
C ILE A 13 9.11 -20.72 -5.51
N ARG A 14 9.48 -20.49 -6.77
CA ARG A 14 8.87 -19.43 -7.60
C ARG A 14 7.38 -19.70 -7.86
N GLU A 15 6.99 -20.91 -8.20
CA GLU A 15 5.59 -21.27 -8.46
C GLU A 15 4.73 -21.16 -7.19
N VAL A 16 5.23 -21.59 -6.04
CA VAL A 16 4.53 -21.45 -4.75
C VAL A 16 4.40 -19.96 -4.39
N PHE A 17 5.45 -19.17 -4.60
CA PHE A 17 5.42 -17.72 -4.38
C PHE A 17 4.43 -17.02 -5.32
N TYR A 18 4.36 -17.42 -6.59
CA TYR A 18 3.39 -16.88 -7.56
C TYR A 18 1.96 -17.31 -7.24
N THR A 19 1.73 -18.52 -6.81
CA THR A 19 0.39 -19.02 -6.47
C THR A 19 -0.14 -18.36 -5.20
N PHE A 20 0.71 -18.15 -4.20
CA PHE A 20 0.36 -17.48 -2.96
C PHE A 20 0.13 -15.98 -3.19
N LEU A 21 1.01 -15.33 -3.95
CA LEU A 21 0.89 -13.93 -4.32
C LEU A 21 -0.36 -13.68 -5.18
N ASN A 22 -0.68 -14.57 -6.12
CA ASN A 22 -1.90 -14.46 -6.94
C ASN A 22 -3.18 -14.66 -6.13
N ARG A 23 -3.22 -15.61 -5.19
CA ARG A 23 -4.38 -15.79 -4.30
C ARG A 23 -4.59 -14.59 -3.37
N PHE A 24 -3.51 -14.00 -2.91
CA PHE A 24 -3.53 -12.85 -2.00
C PHE A 24 -3.80 -11.53 -2.74
N ILE A 25 -3.18 -11.34 -3.89
CA ILE A 25 -3.39 -10.17 -4.76
C ILE A 25 -4.80 -10.20 -5.36
N MET A 26 -5.33 -11.35 -5.74
CA MET A 26 -6.69 -11.48 -6.26
C MET A 26 -7.75 -11.12 -5.22
N LYS A 27 -7.55 -11.42 -3.94
CA LYS A 27 -8.45 -10.94 -2.87
C LYS A 27 -8.35 -9.43 -2.61
N ASN A 28 -7.19 -8.82 -2.80
CA ASN A 28 -6.96 -7.42 -2.44
C ASN A 28 -7.00 -6.45 -3.64
N LEU A 29 -6.87 -6.94 -4.88
CA LEU A 29 -6.84 -6.09 -6.08
C LEU A 29 -8.17 -5.39 -6.36
N TYR A 30 -9.27 -5.90 -5.82
CA TYR A 30 -10.61 -5.34 -6.01
C TYR A 30 -10.98 -4.22 -5.03
N LEU A 31 -10.26 -4.09 -3.92
CA LEU A 31 -10.55 -3.09 -2.90
C LEU A 31 -9.98 -1.69 -3.21
N ILE A 32 -8.97 -1.59 -4.06
CA ILE A 32 -8.25 -0.33 -4.35
C ILE A 32 -9.00 0.55 -5.36
N LEU A 33 -10.00 0.03 -6.09
CA LEU A 33 -10.67 0.74 -7.19
C LEU A 33 -11.88 1.60 -6.77
N VAL A 34 -12.18 1.76 -5.49
CA VAL A 34 -13.53 2.21 -5.10
C VAL A 34 -13.62 3.58 -4.42
N LEU A 35 -12.55 4.32 -4.18
CA LEU A 35 -12.66 5.53 -3.32
C LEU A 35 -12.32 6.86 -3.96
N SER A 36 -13.03 7.25 -5.01
CA SER A 36 -12.97 8.64 -5.45
C SER A 36 -14.26 9.13 -6.10
N ALA A 37 -15.35 9.26 -5.35
CA ALA A 37 -16.46 10.12 -5.75
C ALA A 37 -17.43 10.38 -4.61
N LEU A 38 -17.19 11.41 -3.81
CA LEU A 38 -18.25 12.08 -3.05
C LEU A 38 -17.93 13.57 -2.99
N VAL A 39 -18.29 14.30 -4.03
CA VAL A 39 -18.56 15.74 -3.93
C VAL A 39 -19.77 16.08 -4.81
N ALA A 40 -20.78 16.63 -4.15
CA ALA A 40 -21.83 17.53 -4.58
C ALA A 40 -22.91 17.04 -5.55
N CYS A 41 -24.15 17.04 -5.03
CA CYS A 41 -25.27 17.64 -5.74
C CYS A 41 -26.27 18.22 -4.74
N SER A 42 -26.40 19.54 -4.77
CA SER A 42 -27.50 20.31 -4.18
C SER A 42 -28.73 20.21 -5.08
N GLY A 43 -29.83 19.75 -4.56
CA GLY A 43 -31.15 19.73 -5.24
C GLY A 43 -32.26 19.78 -4.21
N SER A 44 -33.16 20.76 -4.34
CA SER A 44 -34.21 21.19 -3.44
C SER A 44 -35.34 20.18 -3.16
N PRO A 45 -36.23 20.44 -2.21
CA PRO A 45 -36.83 19.43 -1.36
C PRO A 45 -38.20 18.93 -1.84
N GLN A 46 -38.42 17.64 -1.75
CA GLN A 46 -39.79 17.07 -1.71
C GLN A 46 -40.08 16.48 -0.35
N LYS A 47 -41.16 16.94 0.24
CA LYS A 47 -41.72 16.47 1.53
C LYS A 47 -42.14 15.00 1.44
N GLN A 48 -41.58 14.18 2.31
CA GLN A 48 -42.19 12.91 2.66
C GLN A 48 -42.09 12.67 4.18
N LYS A 49 -43.16 12.04 4.70
CA LYS A 49 -43.54 11.94 6.10
C LYS A 49 -42.52 11.22 7.00
N SER A 50 -42.48 11.72 8.21
CA SER A 50 -41.83 11.26 9.42
C SER A 50 -41.63 9.74 9.59
N ALA A 51 -40.37 9.32 9.55
CA ALA A 51 -39.84 8.22 10.33
C ALA A 51 -38.84 8.82 11.32
N SER A 52 -38.78 8.29 12.51
CA SER A 52 -38.01 8.78 13.65
C SER A 52 -36.59 9.17 13.25
N VAL A 53 -36.26 10.43 13.39
CA VAL A 53 -34.90 10.97 13.16
C VAL A 53 -34.02 10.45 14.30
N ASN A 54 -33.23 9.43 14.03
CA ASN A 54 -32.05 9.18 14.82
C ASN A 54 -31.10 10.36 14.59
N THR A 55 -30.99 11.23 15.58
CA THR A 55 -29.98 12.29 15.62
C THR A 55 -28.61 11.63 15.37
N PRO A 56 -27.80 12.11 14.40
CA PRO A 56 -26.44 11.59 14.23
C PRO A 56 -25.70 11.77 15.56
N ALA A 57 -25.16 10.71 16.12
CA ALA A 57 -24.32 10.80 17.30
C ALA A 57 -23.18 11.77 17.00
N GLU A 58 -22.89 12.69 17.90
CA GLU A 58 -21.73 13.57 17.76
C GLU A 58 -20.47 12.74 17.63
N PRO A 59 -19.51 13.12 16.75
CA PRO A 59 -18.31 12.34 16.56
C PRO A 59 -17.56 12.21 17.88
N PHE A 60 -17.15 11.00 18.19
CA PHE A 60 -16.39 10.68 19.41
C PHE A 60 -15.15 11.57 19.50
N THR A 61 -15.03 12.33 20.59
CA THR A 61 -13.95 13.33 20.78
C THR A 61 -12.63 12.72 21.23
N GLY A 62 -12.59 11.42 21.60
CA GLY A 62 -11.40 10.67 21.96
C GLY A 62 -10.82 9.92 20.76
N LEU A 63 -9.53 9.58 20.82
CA LEU A 63 -8.93 8.67 19.83
C LEU A 63 -9.50 7.27 20.02
N PRO A 64 -10.02 6.61 18.95
CA PRO A 64 -10.45 5.24 19.03
C PRO A 64 -9.26 4.33 19.38
N VAL A 65 -9.51 3.31 20.20
CA VAL A 65 -8.51 2.35 20.63
C VAL A 65 -8.80 0.99 20.01
N PHE A 66 -7.88 0.49 19.19
CA PHE A 66 -7.92 -0.86 18.64
C PHE A 66 -7.06 -1.77 19.50
N ASP A 67 -7.71 -2.65 20.27
CA ASP A 67 -7.05 -3.65 21.11
C ASP A 67 -6.92 -4.96 20.33
N LEU A 68 -5.70 -5.32 19.97
CA LEU A 68 -5.39 -6.48 19.11
C LEU A 68 -5.63 -7.84 19.78
N GLN A 69 -5.80 -7.88 21.11
CA GLN A 69 -6.15 -9.11 21.83
C GLN A 69 -7.64 -9.19 22.20
N ARG A 70 -8.40 -8.11 21.99
CA ARG A 70 -9.82 -8.10 22.28
C ARG A 70 -10.58 -8.92 21.24
N GLN A 71 -11.53 -9.72 21.68
CA GLN A 71 -12.52 -10.34 20.80
C GLN A 71 -13.57 -9.29 20.39
N TYR A 72 -13.77 -9.15 19.09
CA TYR A 72 -14.77 -8.26 18.51
C TYR A 72 -15.89 -9.09 17.87
N PRO A 73 -17.12 -8.56 17.84
CA PRO A 73 -18.22 -9.22 17.13
C PRO A 73 -17.85 -9.47 15.67
N GLU A 74 -18.20 -10.65 15.17
CA GLU A 74 -18.03 -10.98 13.75
C GLU A 74 -19.21 -10.46 12.94
N LYS A 75 -18.93 -9.84 11.81
CA LYS A 75 -19.94 -9.34 10.87
C LYS A 75 -19.53 -9.66 9.44
N GLU A 76 -20.44 -10.20 8.67
CA GLU A 76 -20.36 -10.19 7.22
C GLU A 76 -20.88 -8.84 6.72
N ILE A 77 -20.10 -8.15 5.90
CA ILE A 77 -20.48 -6.88 5.31
C ILE A 77 -20.36 -6.99 3.79
N ILE A 78 -21.46 -6.69 3.12
CA ILE A 78 -21.49 -6.67 1.68
C ILE A 78 -20.85 -5.36 1.22
N LEU A 79 -19.85 -5.46 0.35
CA LEU A 79 -19.08 -4.31 -0.11
C LEU A 79 -19.96 -3.23 -0.74
N GLN A 80 -20.95 -3.63 -1.53
CA GLN A 80 -21.90 -2.73 -2.18
C GLN A 80 -22.83 -1.97 -1.22
N ASP A 81 -22.95 -2.42 0.04
CA ASP A 81 -23.76 -1.72 1.04
C ASP A 81 -23.00 -0.54 1.69
N ILE A 82 -21.66 -0.52 1.55
CA ILE A 82 -20.79 0.50 2.16
C ILE A 82 -19.94 1.28 1.16
N ALA A 83 -19.92 0.87 -0.11
CA ALA A 83 -19.10 1.48 -1.16
C ALA A 83 -19.74 1.33 -2.54
N ASP A 84 -19.47 2.32 -3.41
CA ASP A 84 -19.78 2.21 -4.84
C ASP A 84 -18.72 1.36 -5.54
N VAL A 85 -19.13 0.20 -6.06
CA VAL A 85 -18.24 -0.73 -6.76
C VAL A 85 -18.39 -0.54 -8.28
N ARG A 86 -17.26 -0.35 -8.94
CA ARG A 86 -17.20 -0.24 -10.41
C ARG A 86 -16.08 -1.13 -10.94
N TYR A 87 -16.38 -1.78 -12.06
CA TYR A 87 -15.43 -2.62 -12.78
C TYR A 87 -15.04 -1.94 -14.08
N VAL A 88 -13.74 -1.80 -14.29
CA VAL A 88 -13.19 -1.27 -15.54
C VAL A 88 -12.43 -2.40 -16.23
N VAL A 89 -12.92 -2.83 -17.38
CA VAL A 89 -12.23 -3.81 -18.22
C VAL A 89 -11.15 -3.11 -19.00
N LEU A 90 -9.90 -3.51 -18.79
CA LEU A 90 -8.77 -2.93 -19.52
C LEU A 90 -8.65 -3.60 -20.90
N GLU A 91 -8.47 -2.78 -21.93
CA GLU A 91 -8.18 -3.25 -23.27
C GLU A 91 -6.85 -4.03 -23.29
N THR A 92 -6.90 -5.27 -23.77
CA THR A 92 -5.78 -6.18 -23.78
C THR A 92 -5.23 -6.35 -25.19
N GLY A 93 -3.94 -6.12 -25.36
CA GLY A 93 -3.21 -6.29 -26.61
C GLY A 93 -1.71 -6.42 -26.32
N ASP A 94 -0.90 -6.61 -27.34
CA ASP A 94 0.56 -6.81 -27.17
C ASP A 94 1.25 -5.65 -26.44
N SER A 95 0.76 -4.42 -26.63
CA SER A 95 1.30 -3.20 -26.00
C SER A 95 0.59 -2.81 -24.70
N SER A 96 -0.48 -3.48 -24.32
CA SER A 96 -1.33 -3.17 -23.16
C SER A 96 -1.45 -4.32 -22.18
N LEU A 97 -0.57 -5.32 -22.27
CA LEU A 97 -0.59 -6.46 -21.36
C LEU A 97 -0.17 -6.01 -19.96
N VAL A 98 -1.14 -5.96 -19.07
CA VAL A 98 -0.97 -5.59 -17.67
C VAL A 98 -0.62 -6.84 -16.86
N GLY A 99 0.41 -6.75 -16.03
CA GLY A 99 0.70 -7.77 -15.02
C GLY A 99 -0.11 -7.54 -13.74
N THR A 100 0.27 -8.25 -12.68
CA THR A 100 -0.35 -8.14 -11.34
C THR A 100 0.15 -6.93 -10.53
N ARG A 101 0.44 -5.80 -11.17
CA ARG A 101 0.95 -4.61 -10.49
C ARG A 101 -0.16 -3.62 -10.16
N THR A 102 0.13 -2.75 -9.19
CA THR A 102 -0.76 -1.67 -8.80
C THR A 102 -1.12 -0.79 -9.99
N ILE A 103 -2.40 -0.46 -10.10
CA ILE A 103 -2.91 0.53 -11.05
C ILE A 103 -3.15 1.82 -10.27
N LEU A 104 -2.51 2.91 -10.70
CA LEU A 104 -2.81 4.23 -10.17
C LEU A 104 -3.97 4.83 -10.97
N MET A 105 -4.96 5.30 -10.25
CA MET A 105 -6.09 6.01 -10.82
C MET A 105 -5.90 7.51 -10.57
N THR A 106 -5.90 8.28 -11.64
CA THR A 106 -5.91 9.75 -11.61
C THR A 106 -7.30 10.26 -12.02
N ASP A 107 -7.50 11.57 -12.06
CA ASP A 107 -8.76 12.12 -12.56
C ASP A 107 -9.00 11.80 -14.03
N SER A 108 -7.93 11.67 -14.82
CA SER A 108 -7.99 11.52 -16.29
C SER A 108 -7.67 10.11 -16.79
N PHE A 109 -6.85 9.35 -16.07
CA PHE A 109 -6.23 8.12 -16.57
C PHE A 109 -6.20 7.01 -15.52
N LEU A 110 -6.05 5.78 -16.03
CA LEU A 110 -5.52 4.63 -15.29
C LEU A 110 -4.10 4.39 -15.78
N VAL A 111 -3.15 4.26 -14.87
CA VAL A 111 -1.74 4.06 -15.22
C VAL A 111 -1.17 2.90 -14.42
N THR A 112 -0.43 2.04 -15.10
CA THR A 112 0.26 0.92 -14.46
C THR A 112 1.64 0.70 -15.08
N VAL A 113 2.49 -0.03 -14.36
CA VAL A 113 3.77 -0.50 -14.86
C VAL A 113 3.74 -2.02 -14.89
N ASN A 114 4.00 -2.64 -16.04
CA ASN A 114 4.01 -4.09 -16.17
C ASN A 114 5.35 -4.72 -15.75
N LYS A 115 5.47 -6.04 -15.87
CA LYS A 115 6.69 -6.78 -15.51
C LYS A 115 7.90 -6.44 -16.39
N LYS A 116 7.67 -5.92 -17.60
CA LYS A 116 8.72 -5.47 -18.52
C LYS A 116 9.11 -4.02 -18.28
N SER A 117 8.53 -3.39 -17.24
CA SER A 117 8.70 -1.98 -16.90
C SER A 117 8.15 -1.02 -17.97
N ASP A 118 7.19 -1.48 -18.79
CA ASP A 118 6.40 -0.59 -19.65
C ASP A 118 5.44 0.20 -18.77
N VAL A 119 5.44 1.51 -18.92
CA VAL A 119 4.45 2.41 -18.31
C VAL A 119 3.28 2.53 -19.27
N ILE A 120 2.12 2.05 -18.84
CA ILE A 120 0.95 1.88 -19.71
C ILE A 120 -0.18 2.80 -19.23
N PHE A 121 -0.77 3.55 -20.15
CA PHE A 121 -1.86 4.46 -19.89
C PHE A 121 -3.14 3.95 -20.54
N PHE A 122 -4.23 4.01 -19.76
CA PHE A 122 -5.58 3.77 -20.22
C PHE A 122 -6.46 4.98 -19.89
N ASP A 123 -7.51 5.19 -20.66
CA ASP A 123 -8.55 6.12 -20.24
C ASP A 123 -9.43 5.55 -19.11
N LYS A 124 -10.35 6.34 -18.59
CA LYS A 124 -11.23 5.94 -17.48
C LYS A 124 -12.22 4.82 -17.86
N SER A 125 -12.40 4.54 -19.14
CA SER A 125 -13.21 3.41 -19.62
C SER A 125 -12.40 2.12 -19.74
N GLY A 126 -11.08 2.18 -19.57
CA GLY A 126 -10.15 1.06 -19.71
C GLY A 126 -9.58 0.91 -21.12
N LYS A 127 -9.86 1.84 -22.05
CA LYS A 127 -9.30 1.83 -23.39
C LYS A 127 -7.82 2.21 -23.34
N TYR A 128 -6.96 1.43 -24.02
CA TYR A 128 -5.54 1.71 -24.17
C TYR A 128 -5.31 3.04 -24.89
N LEU A 129 -4.41 3.85 -24.35
CA LEU A 129 -4.02 5.12 -24.94
C LEU A 129 -2.63 5.04 -25.54
N HIS A 130 -1.66 4.77 -24.74
CA HIS A 130 -0.25 4.61 -25.14
C HIS A 130 0.57 3.96 -24.03
N SER A 131 1.80 3.60 -24.37
CA SER A 131 2.81 3.16 -23.41
C SER A 131 4.19 3.70 -23.80
N PHE A 132 5.09 3.71 -22.82
CA PHE A 132 6.50 3.93 -23.07
C PHE A 132 7.37 3.05 -22.18
N ASN A 133 8.60 2.80 -22.62
CA ASN A 133 9.61 2.08 -21.86
C ASN A 133 10.96 2.76 -22.04
N HIS A 134 11.61 3.09 -20.95
CA HIS A 134 12.96 3.64 -20.91
C HIS A 134 13.85 2.80 -20.01
N THR A 135 13.69 1.47 -20.09
CA THR A 135 14.54 0.55 -19.36
C THR A 135 15.94 0.56 -19.93
N GLY A 136 16.93 0.79 -19.08
CA GLY A 136 18.32 0.79 -19.47
C GLY A 136 19.25 1.32 -18.38
N MET A 137 20.51 1.59 -18.74
CA MET A 137 21.56 1.97 -17.80
C MET A 137 22.08 3.40 -18.00
N SER A 138 21.53 4.15 -18.94
CA SER A 138 21.95 5.53 -19.18
C SER A 138 21.45 6.49 -18.10
N GLY A 139 21.91 7.72 -18.15
CA GLY A 139 21.53 8.77 -17.20
C GLY A 139 20.04 9.12 -17.24
N GLU A 140 19.37 8.88 -18.36
CA GLU A 140 17.96 9.21 -18.58
C GLU A 140 17.02 7.99 -18.51
N GLU A 141 17.57 6.80 -18.33
CA GLU A 141 16.85 5.53 -18.26
C GLU A 141 16.66 5.08 -16.81
N TYR A 142 15.71 4.20 -16.57
CA TYR A 142 15.51 3.52 -15.28
C TYR A 142 15.84 2.04 -15.39
N GLY A 143 16.22 1.41 -14.28
CA GLY A 143 16.49 -0.03 -14.23
C GLY A 143 15.27 -0.87 -14.62
N ASP A 144 15.51 -2.14 -14.94
CA ASP A 144 14.47 -3.10 -15.38
C ASP A 144 13.44 -3.44 -14.29
N VAL A 145 13.71 -3.10 -13.05
CA VAL A 145 12.79 -3.28 -11.93
C VAL A 145 12.36 -1.94 -11.39
N VAL A 146 11.16 -1.53 -11.75
CA VAL A 146 10.54 -0.36 -11.15
C VAL A 146 10.16 -0.68 -9.71
N SER A 147 10.88 -0.07 -8.77
CA SER A 147 10.66 -0.27 -7.34
C SER A 147 9.42 0.47 -6.83
N GLY A 148 9.03 1.55 -7.51
CA GLY A 148 7.83 2.32 -7.20
C GLY A 148 7.63 3.43 -8.21
N TYR A 149 6.41 3.93 -8.30
CA TYR A 149 6.09 5.05 -9.17
C TYR A 149 4.90 5.84 -8.63
N CYS A 150 4.84 7.12 -8.96
CA CYS A 150 3.68 7.96 -8.67
C CYS A 150 3.50 9.01 -9.77
N ILE A 151 2.37 9.68 -9.74
CA ILE A 151 1.93 10.62 -10.76
C ILE A 151 1.61 11.95 -10.10
N ASP A 152 2.14 13.02 -10.70
CA ASP A 152 1.66 14.38 -10.50
C ASP A 152 0.79 14.75 -11.70
N GLU A 153 -0.51 14.72 -11.51
CA GLU A 153 -1.46 14.99 -12.59
C GLU A 153 -1.44 16.46 -13.00
N LYS A 154 -1.25 17.37 -12.05
CA LYS A 154 -1.20 18.81 -12.31
C LYS A 154 0.04 19.19 -13.12
N ALA A 155 1.21 18.64 -12.78
CA ALA A 155 2.44 18.85 -13.52
C ALA A 155 2.54 17.97 -14.79
N ARG A 156 1.65 16.99 -14.96
CA ARG A 156 1.68 15.97 -16.01
C ARG A 156 3.01 15.23 -16.04
N GLU A 157 3.46 14.80 -14.86
CA GLU A 157 4.72 14.10 -14.65
C GLU A 157 4.52 12.74 -14.00
N ILE A 158 5.36 11.81 -14.41
CA ILE A 158 5.52 10.50 -13.80
C ILE A 158 6.89 10.44 -13.13
N PHE A 159 6.89 9.98 -11.89
CA PHE A 159 8.08 9.77 -11.07
C PHE A 159 8.31 8.27 -10.95
N ILE A 160 9.42 7.77 -11.46
CA ILE A 160 9.79 6.35 -11.43
C ILE A 160 10.99 6.18 -10.51
N TYR A 161 10.80 5.46 -9.42
CA TYR A 161 11.85 5.18 -8.45
C TYR A 161 12.70 3.99 -8.93
N ASP A 162 13.97 4.27 -9.19
CA ASP A 162 15.02 3.31 -9.47
C ASP A 162 15.82 3.05 -8.20
N GLY A 163 15.43 2.03 -7.46
CA GLY A 163 16.02 1.70 -6.16
C GLY A 163 17.48 1.25 -6.26
N LEU A 164 17.86 0.61 -7.36
CA LEU A 164 19.23 0.13 -7.58
C LEU A 164 20.22 1.30 -7.74
N GLN A 165 19.79 2.37 -8.38
CA GLN A 165 20.64 3.55 -8.61
C GLN A 165 20.36 4.70 -7.64
N SER A 166 19.48 4.49 -6.63
CA SER A 166 19.11 5.51 -5.65
C SER A 166 18.71 6.84 -6.30
N ARG A 167 17.77 6.78 -7.23
CA ARG A 167 17.29 7.95 -7.97
C ARG A 167 15.82 7.83 -8.32
N ILE A 168 15.19 8.96 -8.63
CA ILE A 168 13.86 9.01 -9.23
C ILE A 168 14.02 9.65 -10.61
N GLN A 169 13.61 8.92 -11.63
CA GLN A 169 13.54 9.44 -12.99
C GLN A 169 12.19 10.08 -13.23
N VAL A 170 12.19 11.26 -13.82
CA VAL A 170 10.96 12.03 -14.06
C VAL A 170 10.73 12.16 -15.56
N TYR A 171 9.55 11.74 -15.98
CA TYR A 171 9.10 11.81 -17.38
C TYR A 171 7.79 12.58 -17.49
N GLY A 172 7.55 13.17 -18.65
CA GLY A 172 6.21 13.61 -19.02
C GLY A 172 5.32 12.42 -19.40
N TYR A 173 4.02 12.61 -19.49
CA TYR A 173 3.05 11.54 -19.80
C TYR A 173 3.31 10.83 -21.14
N GLY A 174 3.89 11.51 -22.12
CA GLY A 174 4.32 10.91 -23.39
C GLY A 174 5.67 10.20 -23.33
N GLY A 175 6.27 10.01 -22.17
CA GLY A 175 7.57 9.37 -22.01
C GLY A 175 8.78 10.29 -22.20
N ALA A 176 8.61 11.57 -22.50
CA ALA A 176 9.74 12.50 -22.64
C ALA A 176 10.44 12.67 -21.28
N TYR A 177 11.75 12.39 -21.23
CA TYR A 177 12.57 12.63 -20.06
C TYR A 177 12.57 14.10 -19.65
N ARG A 178 12.50 14.37 -18.36
CA ARG A 178 12.48 15.71 -17.78
C ARG A 178 13.70 16.00 -16.94
N ARG A 179 13.97 15.13 -15.96
CA ARG A 179 15.08 15.27 -15.01
C ARG A 179 15.28 14.01 -14.16
N THR A 180 16.40 13.96 -13.48
CA THR A 180 16.70 12.95 -12.45
C THR A 180 16.76 13.61 -11.09
N LEU A 181 16.05 13.05 -10.11
CA LEU A 181 16.18 13.38 -8.70
C LEU A 181 17.17 12.39 -8.07
N LYS A 182 18.35 12.87 -7.71
CA LYS A 182 19.36 12.04 -7.05
C LYS A 182 19.03 11.89 -5.57
N LEU A 183 18.94 10.65 -5.10
CA LEU A 183 18.70 10.34 -3.70
C LEU A 183 20.00 9.91 -3.02
N PRO A 184 20.13 10.08 -1.70
CA PRO A 184 21.28 9.55 -0.97
C PRO A 184 21.37 8.03 -1.12
N GLN A 185 22.55 7.51 -1.51
CA GLN A 185 22.79 6.08 -1.73
C GLN A 185 22.59 5.22 -0.48
N ASN A 186 22.62 5.82 0.68
CA ASN A 186 22.37 5.15 1.95
C ASN A 186 20.88 5.07 2.31
N ARG A 187 19.96 5.32 1.37
CA ARG A 187 18.50 5.24 1.53
C ARG A 187 17.91 4.29 0.50
N MET A 188 16.94 3.51 0.94
CA MET A 188 16.15 2.65 0.06
C MET A 188 14.69 2.90 0.40
N PHE A 189 14.00 3.62 -0.47
CA PHE A 189 12.58 3.83 -0.30
C PHE A 189 11.82 2.54 -0.63
N ALA A 190 10.74 2.33 0.09
CA ALA A 190 9.80 1.26 -0.22
C ALA A 190 9.26 1.42 -1.64
N SER A 191 8.66 0.38 -2.16
CA SER A 191 7.94 0.40 -3.44
C SER A 191 6.84 1.47 -3.52
N SER A 192 6.65 2.23 -2.45
CA SER A 192 5.62 3.24 -2.30
C SER A 192 6.27 4.61 -2.15
N ILE A 193 6.37 5.32 -3.27
CA ILE A 193 6.50 6.77 -3.28
C ILE A 193 5.15 7.35 -3.66
N PHE A 194 4.76 8.43 -3.01
CA PHE A 194 3.47 9.07 -3.22
C PHE A 194 3.66 10.53 -3.61
N GLU A 195 2.82 11.03 -4.46
CA GLU A 195 2.68 12.48 -4.63
C GLU A 195 2.06 13.04 -3.35
N TYR A 196 2.70 14.05 -2.73
CA TYR A 196 2.24 14.68 -1.51
C TYR A 196 1.60 16.03 -1.78
N ASP A 197 2.37 16.95 -2.37
CA ASP A 197 1.91 18.28 -2.77
C ASP A 197 2.61 18.74 -4.06
N GLU A 198 2.43 19.98 -4.45
CA GLU A 198 3.05 20.53 -5.68
C GLU A 198 4.58 20.51 -5.66
N ASN A 199 5.23 20.51 -4.49
CA ASN A 199 6.67 20.60 -4.34
C ASN A 199 7.34 19.31 -3.91
N PHE A 200 6.59 18.38 -3.29
CA PHE A 200 7.16 17.21 -2.64
C PHE A 200 6.45 15.91 -3.02
N LEU A 201 7.24 14.86 -3.08
CA LEU A 201 6.79 13.49 -2.93
C LEU A 201 6.95 13.07 -1.48
N PHE A 202 6.27 12.00 -1.09
CA PHE A 202 6.43 11.34 0.20
C PHE A 202 7.02 9.94 -0.03
N GLY A 203 7.92 9.52 0.85
CA GLY A 203 8.50 8.18 0.78
C GLY A 203 8.87 7.64 2.16
N GLU A 204 8.80 6.32 2.27
CA GLU A 204 9.29 5.59 3.43
C GLU A 204 10.67 4.99 3.14
N ASP A 205 11.67 5.23 4.00
CA ASP A 205 12.94 4.51 3.96
C ASP A 205 12.72 3.09 4.49
N TYR A 206 12.54 2.18 3.54
CA TYR A 206 12.29 0.76 3.81
C TYR A 206 13.53 0.00 4.25
N ARG A 207 14.72 0.63 4.24
CA ARG A 207 15.94 -0.10 4.53
C ARG A 207 15.80 -0.90 5.80
N LEU A 208 15.67 -2.19 5.59
CA LEU A 208 15.74 -3.18 6.64
C LEU A 208 17.07 -3.06 7.33
N VAL A 209 17.07 -3.28 8.63
CA VAL A 209 18.28 -3.67 9.33
C VAL A 209 18.99 -4.66 8.44
N ASP A 210 20.20 -4.30 8.13
CA ASP A 210 21.09 -5.00 7.27
C ASP A 210 20.98 -6.52 7.32
N TYR A 211 20.83 -7.12 6.17
CA TYR A 211 21.01 -8.55 5.96
C TYR A 211 22.43 -9.03 6.34
N GLN A 212 23.38 -8.12 6.46
CA GLN A 212 24.73 -8.35 6.92
C GLN A 212 24.87 -8.03 8.41
N ILE A 213 24.10 -8.77 9.24
CA ILE A 213 24.37 -8.92 10.68
C ILE A 213 24.91 -7.66 11.38
N GLY A 214 23.99 -6.80 11.81
CA GLY A 214 24.26 -5.87 12.91
C GLY A 214 25.09 -4.63 12.63
N LYS A 215 25.41 -4.28 11.39
CA LYS A 215 26.35 -3.18 11.08
C LYS A 215 25.73 -1.80 10.87
N TYR A 216 24.42 -1.70 10.61
CA TYR A 216 23.80 -0.40 10.38
C TYR A 216 22.68 -0.10 11.39
N PRO A 217 22.67 1.11 11.97
CA PRO A 217 21.60 1.49 12.88
C PRO A 217 20.26 1.55 12.13
N VAL A 218 19.22 1.03 12.77
CA VAL A 218 17.85 1.17 12.30
C VAL A 218 17.55 2.65 12.10
N ASN A 219 17.02 3.01 10.93
CA ASN A 219 16.56 4.37 10.72
C ASN A 219 15.36 4.66 11.63
N LYS A 220 15.58 5.53 12.62
CA LYS A 220 14.54 5.92 13.58
C LYS A 220 13.57 6.94 13.04
N THR A 221 13.90 7.60 11.92
CA THR A 221 13.04 8.59 11.24
C THR A 221 12.82 8.15 9.79
N PRO A 222 11.96 7.15 9.55
CA PRO A 222 11.91 6.49 8.25
C PRO A 222 11.13 7.25 7.17
N TYR A 223 10.42 8.32 7.52
CA TYR A 223 9.51 9.02 6.62
C TYR A 223 10.09 10.35 6.15
N TYR A 224 9.98 10.60 4.86
CA TYR A 224 10.57 11.78 4.23
C TYR A 224 9.64 12.44 3.23
N LYS A 225 9.69 13.77 3.17
CA LYS A 225 9.34 14.53 1.98
C LYS A 225 10.56 14.56 1.05
N ILE A 226 10.32 14.32 -0.24
CA ILE A 226 11.35 14.29 -1.29
C ILE A 226 11.05 15.44 -2.24
N SER A 227 11.93 16.40 -2.33
CA SER A 227 11.76 17.56 -3.22
C SER A 227 11.64 17.12 -4.69
N LYS A 228 10.57 17.51 -5.38
CA LYS A 228 10.35 17.27 -6.81
C LYS A 228 11.33 18.03 -7.70
N LYS A 229 12.04 19.01 -7.14
CA LYS A 229 13.03 19.83 -7.86
C LYS A 229 14.38 19.14 -7.94
N ASP A 230 14.88 18.60 -6.82
CA ASP A 230 16.28 18.18 -6.70
C ASP A 230 16.48 16.86 -5.90
N GLY A 231 15.41 16.26 -5.40
CA GLY A 231 15.49 15.01 -4.62
C GLY A 231 15.94 15.20 -3.17
N LYS A 232 16.08 16.44 -2.69
CA LYS A 232 16.46 16.72 -1.30
C LYS A 232 15.42 16.15 -0.33
N LEU A 233 15.90 15.48 0.72
CA LEU A 233 15.08 14.85 1.73
C LEU A 233 14.84 15.79 2.91
N THR A 234 13.59 15.85 3.37
CA THR A 234 13.18 16.49 4.62
C THR A 234 12.47 15.45 5.48
N SER A 235 13.00 15.18 6.67
CA SER A 235 12.39 14.19 7.59
C SER A 235 11.02 14.64 8.07
N VAL A 236 10.06 13.72 8.07
CA VAL A 236 8.79 13.87 8.79
C VAL A 236 9.07 13.67 10.27
N PRO A 237 8.51 14.46 11.19
CA PRO A 237 8.85 14.45 12.61
C PRO A 237 8.22 13.26 13.35
N ILE A 238 8.48 12.05 12.88
CA ILE A 238 8.04 10.80 13.49
C ILE A 238 9.25 9.93 13.80
N THR A 239 9.33 9.45 15.03
CA THR A 239 10.43 8.62 15.48
C THR A 239 9.94 7.25 15.88
N VAL A 240 10.59 6.20 15.36
CA VAL A 240 10.30 4.81 15.65
C VAL A 240 11.44 4.24 16.50
N LYS A 241 11.14 3.80 17.73
CA LYS A 241 12.17 3.31 18.68
C LYS A 241 12.79 1.98 18.24
N GLY A 242 11.97 1.08 17.72
CA GLY A 242 12.40 -0.22 17.19
C GLY A 242 11.46 -0.60 16.05
N ARG A 243 12.03 -0.91 14.86
CA ARG A 243 11.19 -1.18 13.70
C ARG A 243 10.80 -2.65 13.61
N ILE A 244 9.50 -2.89 13.61
CA ILE A 244 8.91 -4.16 13.23
C ILE A 244 8.72 -4.11 11.72
N ARG A 245 9.03 -5.22 11.03
CA ARG A 245 8.90 -5.35 9.59
C ARG A 245 7.91 -6.44 9.23
N ASP A 246 7.30 -6.29 8.09
CA ASP A 246 6.40 -7.29 7.51
C ASP A 246 7.13 -8.55 6.99
N GLY A 247 8.44 -8.51 6.89
CA GLY A 247 9.24 -9.64 6.48
C GLY A 247 9.45 -10.67 7.60
N LEU A 248 9.35 -11.94 7.25
CA LEU A 248 9.64 -13.08 8.10
C LEU A 248 10.85 -13.82 7.56
N TYR A 249 11.81 -14.08 8.45
CA TYR A 249 12.94 -14.94 8.18
C TYR A 249 12.73 -16.27 8.84
N THR A 250 12.91 -17.34 8.08
CA THR A 250 13.10 -18.68 8.63
C THR A 250 14.56 -19.05 8.48
N VAL A 251 15.20 -19.41 9.57
CA VAL A 251 16.51 -20.07 9.53
C VAL A 251 16.19 -21.56 9.53
N GLY A 252 16.38 -22.22 8.41
CA GLY A 252 16.29 -23.69 8.33
C GLY A 252 17.45 -24.33 9.08
N ASP A 253 17.36 -25.64 9.29
CA ASP A 253 18.33 -26.47 10.05
C ASP A 253 19.71 -26.57 9.36
N GLY A 254 20.25 -25.47 8.91
CA GLY A 254 21.64 -25.32 8.50
C GLY A 254 21.92 -24.94 7.07
N GLU A 255 21.01 -25.01 6.10
CA GLU A 255 21.35 -24.68 4.71
C GLU A 255 20.31 -23.92 3.88
N SER A 256 19.08 -23.75 4.30
CA SER A 256 18.07 -23.00 3.54
C SER A 256 17.22 -22.11 4.44
N GLY A 257 17.52 -20.82 4.43
CA GLY A 257 16.64 -19.80 5.00
C GLY A 257 15.60 -19.35 3.97
N GLY A 258 14.34 -19.22 4.38
CA GLY A 258 13.28 -18.64 3.58
C GLY A 258 12.97 -17.20 4.03
N TYR A 259 12.63 -16.33 3.08
CA TYR A 259 12.09 -14.99 3.35
C TYR A 259 10.67 -14.88 2.82
N VAL A 260 9.76 -14.49 3.67
CA VAL A 260 8.37 -14.19 3.28
C VAL A 260 8.08 -12.74 3.64
N SER A 261 7.69 -11.94 2.66
CA SER A 261 7.10 -10.63 2.90
C SER A 261 5.58 -10.78 3.01
N LEU A 262 5.02 -10.19 4.04
CA LEU A 262 3.56 -10.21 4.26
C LEU A 262 2.82 -9.20 3.38
N SER A 263 3.54 -8.46 2.54
CA SER A 263 3.01 -7.50 1.56
C SER A 263 2.06 -6.46 2.17
N MET A 264 2.34 -6.06 3.40
CA MET A 264 1.61 -5.01 4.09
C MET A 264 2.36 -3.68 3.93
N SER A 265 1.65 -2.60 3.63
CA SER A 265 2.24 -1.26 3.60
C SER A 265 1.79 -0.46 4.81
N PRO A 266 2.73 0.07 5.61
CA PRO A 266 2.39 0.94 6.73
C PRO A 266 2.02 2.37 6.30
N VAL A 267 2.08 2.64 5.01
CA VAL A 267 1.83 3.98 4.44
C VAL A 267 0.89 3.86 3.25
N ALA A 268 -0.12 4.72 3.22
CA ALA A 268 -1.02 4.86 2.09
C ALA A 268 -1.32 6.33 1.78
N ARG A 269 -1.59 6.64 0.51
CA ARG A 269 -2.10 7.94 0.11
C ARG A 269 -3.62 7.94 0.11
N LEU A 270 -4.23 8.96 0.70
CA LEU A 270 -5.67 9.14 0.81
C LEU A 270 -6.05 10.54 0.35
N GLY A 271 -6.31 10.72 -0.93
CA GLY A 271 -6.48 12.05 -1.51
C GLY A 271 -5.20 12.88 -1.40
N SER A 272 -5.23 14.00 -0.68
CA SER A 272 -4.06 14.85 -0.36
C SER A 272 -3.30 14.41 0.90
N ASP A 273 -3.83 13.45 1.65
CA ASP A 273 -3.29 13.03 2.93
C ASP A 273 -2.39 11.80 2.78
N ILE A 274 -1.46 11.65 3.71
CA ILE A 274 -0.68 10.41 3.87
C ILE A 274 -1.09 9.75 5.18
N LEU A 275 -1.60 8.55 5.10
CA LEU A 275 -1.83 7.69 6.24
C LEU A 275 -0.51 7.00 6.61
N ILE A 276 -0.13 7.07 7.90
CA ILE A 276 1.03 6.38 8.46
C ILE A 276 0.53 5.48 9.59
N ALA A 277 0.46 4.19 9.31
CA ALA A 277 0.03 3.16 10.26
C ALA A 277 1.16 2.14 10.49
N ASP A 278 2.36 2.64 10.83
CA ASP A 278 3.57 1.83 11.05
C ASP A 278 3.33 0.82 12.18
N TYR A 279 3.70 -0.42 11.94
CA TYR A 279 3.55 -1.54 12.90
C TYR A 279 4.28 -1.32 14.23
N SER A 280 5.30 -0.47 14.21
CA SER A 280 6.18 -0.20 15.35
C SER A 280 5.69 0.97 16.20
N LEU A 281 4.59 1.58 15.83
CA LEU A 281 3.97 2.70 16.55
C LEU A 281 2.66 2.26 17.19
N ASP A 282 2.38 2.79 18.38
CA ASP A 282 1.08 2.58 19.03
C ASP A 282 -0.03 3.41 18.37
N THR A 283 0.33 4.49 17.69
CA THR A 283 -0.60 5.42 17.09
C THR A 283 -0.44 5.42 15.57
N ALA A 284 -1.56 5.30 14.85
CA ALA A 284 -1.62 5.63 13.44
C ALA A 284 -1.91 7.12 13.27
N TYR A 285 -1.32 7.71 12.24
CA TYR A 285 -1.40 9.16 11.98
C TYR A 285 -1.89 9.43 10.56
N VAL A 286 -2.53 10.58 10.40
CA VAL A 286 -2.66 11.24 9.11
C VAL A 286 -1.65 12.37 9.05
N TYR A 287 -0.81 12.38 8.03
CA TYR A 287 0.12 13.47 7.75
C TYR A 287 -0.49 14.39 6.70
N ARG A 288 -0.82 15.61 7.11
CA ARG A 288 -1.49 16.63 6.32
C ARG A 288 -0.90 18.00 6.64
N ASP A 289 -0.64 18.81 5.63
CA ASP A 289 -0.15 20.20 5.77
C ASP A 289 1.06 20.27 6.74
N ASP A 290 1.98 19.32 6.61
CA ASP A 290 3.17 19.17 7.48
C ASP A 290 2.88 18.89 8.96
N HIS A 291 1.67 18.46 9.29
CA HIS A 291 1.27 18.08 10.64
C HIS A 291 0.94 16.59 10.75
N LEU A 292 1.36 16.00 11.86
CA LEU A 292 0.95 14.64 12.26
C LEU A 292 -0.32 14.73 13.10
N ILE A 293 -1.42 14.26 12.56
CA ILE A 293 -2.73 14.22 13.20
C ILE A 293 -2.97 12.80 13.69
N PRO A 294 -3.07 12.56 15.01
CA PRO A 294 -3.36 11.22 15.51
C PRO A 294 -4.72 10.74 15.03
N LEU A 295 -4.79 9.51 14.55
CA LEU A 295 -6.01 8.90 13.99
C LEU A 295 -6.62 7.87 14.94
N THR A 296 -5.82 6.95 15.45
CA THR A 296 -6.25 5.85 16.30
C THR A 296 -5.06 5.26 17.06
N VAL A 297 -5.32 4.66 18.21
CA VAL A 297 -4.30 4.03 19.05
C VAL A 297 -4.48 2.51 19.00
N ARG A 298 -3.36 1.78 18.88
CA ARG A 298 -3.31 0.31 18.98
C ARG A 298 -2.74 -0.12 20.33
N ARG A 299 -3.24 -1.22 20.85
CA ARG A 299 -2.77 -1.84 22.09
C ARG A 299 -2.57 -3.34 21.90
N ASN A 300 -1.74 -3.94 22.77
CA ASN A 300 -1.55 -5.39 22.84
C ASN A 300 -1.02 -5.99 21.51
N HIS A 301 0.14 -5.50 21.06
CA HIS A 301 0.76 -5.82 19.76
C HIS A 301 1.31 -7.26 19.64
N THR A 302 1.06 -8.13 20.61
CA THR A 302 1.51 -9.51 20.58
C THR A 302 0.34 -10.47 20.78
N SER A 303 0.44 -11.65 20.20
CA SER A 303 -0.46 -12.77 20.46
C SER A 303 -0.22 -13.35 21.86
N GLU A 304 -1.07 -14.30 22.28
CA GLU A 304 -0.91 -15.05 23.54
C GLU A 304 0.45 -15.74 23.66
N ASN A 305 1.07 -16.10 22.53
CA ASN A 305 2.41 -16.70 22.47
C ASN A 305 3.53 -15.66 22.34
N ASN A 306 3.30 -14.40 22.65
CA ASN A 306 4.23 -13.29 22.49
C ASN A 306 4.75 -13.06 21.04
N ILE A 307 4.04 -13.56 20.04
CA ILE A 307 4.38 -13.33 18.64
C ILE A 307 3.79 -11.99 18.21
N PRO A 308 4.58 -11.12 17.54
CA PRO A 308 4.07 -9.82 17.09
C PRO A 308 2.86 -9.93 16.19
N ILE A 309 1.85 -9.10 16.43
CA ILE A 309 0.71 -8.89 15.54
C ILE A 309 0.99 -7.63 14.73
N LEU A 310 1.13 -7.79 13.43
CA LEU A 310 1.20 -6.65 12.51
C LEU A 310 -0.22 -6.17 12.26
N ALA A 311 -0.43 -4.87 12.39
CA ALA A 311 -1.71 -4.25 12.13
C ALA A 311 -1.51 -2.93 11.42
N THR A 312 -2.20 -2.72 10.31
CA THR A 312 -2.18 -1.46 9.56
C THR A 312 -3.60 -1.06 9.20
N VAL A 313 -3.83 0.23 8.99
CA VAL A 313 -5.06 0.72 8.38
C VAL A 313 -4.89 0.60 6.87
N ASP A 314 -5.67 -0.26 6.25
CA ASP A 314 -5.62 -0.50 4.81
C ASP A 314 -6.50 0.49 4.04
N VAL A 315 -7.67 0.82 4.59
CA VAL A 315 -8.60 1.79 4.02
C VAL A 315 -9.10 2.75 5.08
N MET A 316 -9.12 4.02 4.76
CA MET A 316 -9.76 5.06 5.56
C MET A 316 -10.78 5.84 4.72
N THR A 317 -11.97 5.99 5.27
CA THR A 317 -13.04 6.85 4.70
C THR A 317 -13.50 7.87 5.74
N GLY A 318 -14.42 8.72 5.37
CA GLY A 318 -15.08 9.61 6.33
C GLY A 318 -15.76 8.86 7.49
N ARG A 319 -16.26 7.66 7.24
CA ARG A 319 -16.99 6.85 8.23
C ARG A 319 -16.17 5.67 8.75
N TYR A 320 -15.40 4.98 7.93
CA TYR A 320 -14.80 3.69 8.25
C TYR A 320 -13.28 3.73 8.30
N LEU A 321 -12.68 2.97 9.24
CA LEU A 321 -11.30 2.53 9.17
C LEU A 321 -11.30 1.01 9.02
N LEU A 322 -10.75 0.52 7.90
CA LEU A 322 -10.53 -0.90 7.70
C LEU A 322 -9.11 -1.25 8.11
N TRP A 323 -9.02 -2.11 9.11
CA TRP A 323 -7.76 -2.62 9.60
C TRP A 323 -7.47 -3.99 8.97
N TYR A 324 -6.23 -4.20 8.65
CA TYR A 324 -5.70 -5.49 8.24
C TYR A 324 -4.66 -5.94 9.26
N THR A 325 -4.81 -7.15 9.78
CA THR A 325 -3.93 -7.70 10.80
C THR A 325 -3.44 -9.07 10.40
N ILE A 326 -2.22 -9.40 10.81
CA ILE A 326 -1.65 -10.73 10.66
C ILE A 326 -0.70 -11.03 11.83
N VAL A 327 -0.76 -12.24 12.36
CA VAL A 327 0.22 -12.71 13.33
C VAL A 327 1.51 -13.00 12.60
N LYS A 328 2.63 -12.45 13.08
CA LYS A 328 3.95 -12.62 12.47
C LYS A 328 4.54 -14.00 12.78
N ASP A 329 3.85 -15.04 12.34
CA ASP A 329 4.21 -16.44 12.54
C ASP A 329 4.25 -17.20 11.23
N ILE A 330 5.22 -18.12 11.10
CA ILE A 330 5.32 -19.03 9.98
C ILE A 330 5.38 -20.47 10.51
N ASP A 331 4.46 -21.28 10.02
CA ASP A 331 4.60 -22.72 10.10
C ASP A 331 5.52 -23.20 8.96
N VAL A 332 6.81 -23.31 9.28
CA VAL A 332 7.85 -23.70 8.31
C VAL A 332 7.59 -25.08 7.74
N LYS A 333 7.04 -26.02 8.55
CA LYS A 333 6.79 -27.41 8.12
C LYS A 333 5.74 -27.50 7.03
N ASN A 334 4.71 -26.65 7.14
CA ASN A 334 3.58 -26.63 6.22
C ASN A 334 3.66 -25.48 5.22
N ASN A 335 4.74 -24.67 5.26
CA ASN A 335 4.92 -23.46 4.45
C ASN A 335 3.69 -22.53 4.52
N ARG A 336 3.14 -22.35 5.72
CA ARG A 336 1.95 -21.54 5.97
C ARG A 336 2.31 -20.32 6.80
N VAL A 337 1.74 -19.20 6.41
CA VAL A 337 1.68 -17.97 7.21
C VAL A 337 0.30 -17.91 7.84
N SER A 338 0.17 -17.30 9.01
CA SER A 338 -1.13 -17.07 9.65
C SER A 338 -2.08 -16.36 8.68
N ASP A 339 -3.34 -16.77 8.69
CA ASP A 339 -4.35 -16.12 7.86
C ASP A 339 -4.56 -14.66 8.35
N PRO A 340 -4.65 -13.71 7.42
CA PRO A 340 -4.92 -12.33 7.78
C PRO A 340 -6.36 -12.18 8.28
N VAL A 341 -6.54 -11.21 9.18
CA VAL A 341 -7.86 -10.87 9.72
C VAL A 341 -8.13 -9.39 9.50
N SER A 342 -9.33 -9.09 9.00
CA SER A 342 -9.79 -7.73 8.80
C SER A 342 -10.73 -7.29 9.92
N TYR A 343 -10.61 -6.02 10.32
CA TYR A 343 -11.50 -5.39 11.29
C TYR A 343 -11.98 -4.05 10.74
N LEU A 344 -13.24 -3.75 10.98
CA LEU A 344 -13.83 -2.48 10.60
C LEU A 344 -14.16 -1.69 11.86
N TYR A 345 -13.74 -0.44 11.88
CA TYR A 345 -14.17 0.55 12.85
C TYR A 345 -15.14 1.53 12.20
N ASP A 346 -16.35 1.60 12.72
CA ASP A 346 -17.35 2.60 12.32
C ASP A 346 -17.23 3.84 13.22
N ARG A 347 -16.77 4.94 12.66
CA ARG A 347 -16.55 6.21 13.37
C ARG A 347 -17.85 6.85 13.86
N PHE A 348 -19.00 6.48 13.31
CA PHE A 348 -20.30 7.03 13.71
C PHE A 348 -20.86 6.28 14.92
N THR A 349 -20.70 4.98 14.97
CA THR A 349 -21.16 4.18 16.12
C THR A 349 -20.07 3.99 17.18
N ASN A 350 -18.81 4.33 16.87
CA ASN A 350 -17.63 4.10 17.72
C ASN A 350 -17.43 2.61 18.05
N GLU A 351 -17.73 1.73 17.10
CA GLU A 351 -17.67 0.29 17.29
C GLU A 351 -16.66 -0.36 16.35
N TYR A 352 -15.97 -1.38 16.86
CA TYR A 352 -15.17 -2.30 16.05
C TYR A 352 -15.93 -3.61 15.85
N CYS A 353 -15.76 -4.20 14.67
CA CYS A 353 -16.11 -5.60 14.41
C CYS A 353 -15.01 -6.29 13.61
N ARG A 354 -14.85 -7.59 13.82
CA ARG A 354 -14.15 -8.44 12.87
C ARG A 354 -15.02 -8.56 11.62
N VAL A 355 -14.47 -8.34 10.44
CA VAL A 355 -15.28 -8.26 9.23
C VAL A 355 -14.84 -9.27 8.19
N ASP A 356 -15.82 -9.95 7.60
CA ASP A 356 -15.68 -10.61 6.31
C ASP A 356 -16.36 -9.73 5.25
N LEU A 357 -15.55 -9.19 4.34
CA LEU A 357 -16.04 -8.34 3.25
C LEU A 357 -16.42 -9.21 2.05
N VAL A 358 -17.70 -9.25 1.77
CA VAL A 358 -18.24 -10.04 0.66
C VAL A 358 -18.59 -9.13 -0.51
N ASN A 359 -18.06 -9.47 -1.68
CA ASN A 359 -18.47 -8.83 -2.92
C ASN A 359 -19.66 -9.59 -3.53
N ARG A 360 -20.83 -8.94 -3.58
CA ARG A 360 -22.08 -9.56 -4.09
C ARG A 360 -22.02 -9.90 -5.57
N ASP A 361 -21.19 -9.21 -6.35
CA ASP A 361 -21.14 -9.39 -7.81
C ASP A 361 -20.40 -10.68 -8.23
N GLY A 362 -19.91 -11.46 -7.27
CA GLY A 362 -19.27 -12.76 -7.51
C GLY A 362 -17.96 -12.68 -8.31
N VAL A 363 -17.42 -11.49 -8.50
CA VAL A 363 -16.10 -11.27 -9.10
C VAL A 363 -15.08 -11.38 -7.98
N SER A 364 -14.44 -12.53 -7.89
CA SER A 364 -13.40 -12.86 -6.90
C SER A 364 -12.01 -12.51 -7.41
#